data_5ab5e497c1454c87ccaf1ecec661381b
#
_entry.id   5ab5e497c1454c87ccaf1ecec661381b
#
_cell.length_a   1.000
_cell.length_b   1.000
_cell.length_c   1.000
_cell.angle_alpha   90.00
_cell.angle_beta   90.00
_cell.angle_gamma   90.00
#
_symmetry.space_group_name_H-M   'P 1'
#
loop_
_entity.id
_entity.type
_entity.pdbx_description
1 polymer ?
#
loop_
_entity_poly.entity_id
_entity_poly.type
_entity_poly.pdbx_seq_one_letter_code
_entity_poly.pdbx_strand_id
1 'polypeptide(L)' 'MEQQPALLSKAQVIEITTLSHTTIWRMMKRGTFPKSVKASMGRVAWRKSDIDNWLAERT' A
#
# COMPACT_ATOMS: atom_id res chain seq x y z
N MET A 1 25.15 0.54 -3.68
CA MET A 1 24.10 -0.31 -3.85
C MET A 1 22.75 0.33 -3.65
N GLU A 2 21.96 0.17 -4.59
CA GLU A 2 20.69 0.78 -4.59
C GLU A 2 19.71 0.00 -3.77
N GLN A 3 19.02 0.67 -2.92
CA GLN A 3 18.07 0.01 -2.05
C GLN A 3 16.71 0.54 -2.31
N GLN A 4 15.85 -0.27 -2.85
CA GLN A 4 14.48 0.13 -2.96
C GLN A 4 13.78 -0.13 -1.66
N PRO A 5 12.91 0.77 -1.20
CA PRO A 5 12.19 0.50 0.04
C PRO A 5 11.32 -0.74 -0.14
N ALA A 6 11.43 -1.65 0.81
CA ALA A 6 10.61 -2.83 0.80
C ALA A 6 9.17 -2.50 1.18
N LEU A 7 8.98 -1.39 1.88
CA LEU A 7 7.68 -0.96 2.36
C LEU A 7 7.38 0.44 1.85
N LEU A 8 6.12 0.70 1.62
CA LEU A 8 5.64 2.01 1.23
C LEU A 8 4.78 2.56 2.35
N SER A 9 5.00 3.82 2.68
CA SER A 9 4.20 4.46 3.70
C SER A 9 2.79 4.73 3.18
N LYS A 10 1.89 5.06 4.10
CA LYS A 10 0.53 5.41 3.71
C LYS A 10 0.53 6.56 2.71
N ALA A 11 1.33 7.58 2.94
CA ALA A 11 1.40 8.71 2.03
C ALA A 11 1.88 8.30 0.65
N GLN A 12 2.87 7.41 0.61
CA GLN A 12 3.39 6.93 -0.67
C GLN A 12 2.35 6.11 -1.42
N VAL A 13 1.61 5.26 -0.72
CA VAL A 13 0.58 4.45 -1.35
C VAL A 13 -0.53 5.34 -1.90
N ILE A 14 -0.94 6.35 -1.14
CA ILE A 14 -1.95 7.30 -1.61
C ILE A 14 -1.48 7.99 -2.88
N GLU A 15 -0.24 8.39 -2.90
CA GLU A 15 0.32 9.10 -4.04
C GLU A 15 0.38 8.20 -5.27
N ILE A 16 0.81 6.97 -5.08
CA ILE A 16 0.96 6.02 -6.18
C ILE A 16 -0.40 5.61 -6.74
N THR A 17 -1.35 5.33 -5.88
CA THR A 17 -2.65 4.82 -6.31
C THR A 17 -3.65 5.93 -6.59
N THR A 18 -3.38 7.13 -6.13
CA THR A 18 -4.27 8.28 -6.21
C THR A 18 -5.60 8.07 -5.50
N LEU A 19 -5.68 7.09 -4.62
CA LEU A 19 -6.86 6.83 -3.81
C LEU A 19 -6.71 7.52 -2.47
N SER A 20 -7.84 7.97 -1.90
CA SER A 20 -7.80 8.54 -0.57
C SER A 20 -7.61 7.41 0.45
N HIS A 21 -7.14 7.76 1.65
CA HIS A 21 -6.93 6.73 2.65
C HIS A 21 -8.25 6.09 3.09
N THR A 22 -9.33 6.83 3.05
CA THR A 22 -10.65 6.27 3.36
C THR A 22 -11.02 5.18 2.37
N THR A 23 -10.80 5.46 1.08
CA THR A 23 -11.07 4.48 0.04
C THR A 23 -10.21 3.24 0.23
N ILE A 24 -8.91 3.45 0.53
CA ILE A 24 -8.00 2.34 0.75
C ILE A 24 -8.50 1.45 1.90
N TRP A 25 -8.90 2.07 3.02
CA TRP A 25 -9.39 1.30 4.16
C TRP A 25 -10.65 0.51 3.83
N ARG A 26 -11.55 1.12 3.05
CA ARG A 26 -12.76 0.41 2.62
C ARG A 26 -12.42 -0.78 1.77
N MET A 27 -11.49 -0.60 0.84
CA MET A 27 -11.09 -1.69 -0.05
C MET A 27 -10.39 -2.79 0.70
N MET A 28 -9.60 -2.44 1.71
CA MET A 28 -8.97 -3.44 2.56
C MET A 28 -10.01 -4.28 3.28
N LYS A 29 -11.07 -3.64 3.78
CA LYS A 29 -12.15 -4.35 4.45
C LYS A 29 -12.87 -5.30 3.52
N ARG A 30 -13.00 -4.92 2.26
CA ARG A 30 -13.65 -5.76 1.27
C ARG A 30 -12.74 -6.84 0.73
N GLY A 31 -11.45 -6.75 1.01
CA GLY A 31 -10.48 -7.71 0.48
C GLY A 31 -10.05 -7.41 -0.92
N THR A 32 -10.26 -6.19 -1.41
CA THR A 32 -9.90 -5.82 -2.77
C THR A 32 -8.63 -4.99 -2.83
N PHE A 33 -7.96 -4.79 -1.72
CA PHE A 33 -6.71 -4.05 -1.66
C PHE A 33 -5.74 -4.83 -0.77
N PRO A 34 -4.44 -4.78 -1.04
CA PRO A 34 -3.47 -5.50 -0.21
C PRO A 34 -3.53 -5.04 1.24
N LYS A 35 -3.31 -5.96 2.14
CA LYS A 35 -3.33 -5.64 3.56
C LYS A 35 -2.08 -4.89 3.96
N SER A 36 -2.25 -3.95 4.88
CA SER A 36 -1.11 -3.24 5.42
C SER A 36 -0.38 -4.12 6.41
N VAL A 37 0.88 -3.78 6.64
CA VAL A 37 1.68 -4.44 7.66
C VAL A 37 2.10 -3.39 8.66
N LYS A 38 2.41 -3.82 9.87
CA LYS A 38 2.85 -2.91 10.90
C LYS A 38 4.32 -2.59 10.69
N ALA A 39 4.61 -1.35 10.38
CA ALA A 39 5.98 -0.93 10.11
C ALA A 39 6.71 -0.54 11.39
N SER A 40 5.99 0.12 12.29
CA SER A 40 6.54 0.49 13.59
C SER A 40 5.37 0.83 14.48
N MET A 41 5.66 1.21 15.71
CA MET A 41 4.61 1.53 16.65
C MET A 41 3.76 2.68 16.12
N GLY A 42 2.48 2.43 15.93
CA GLY A 42 1.55 3.44 15.44
C GLY A 42 1.65 3.74 13.96
N ARG A 43 2.45 2.97 13.21
CA ARG A 43 2.59 3.20 11.78
C ARG A 43 2.32 1.93 11.00
N VAL A 44 1.64 2.11 9.88
CA VAL A 44 1.39 1.00 8.97
C VAL A 44 2.07 1.30 7.64
N ALA A 45 2.30 0.24 6.88
CA ALA A 45 2.91 0.36 5.57
C ALA A 45 2.41 -0.79 4.72
N TRP A 46 2.73 -0.76 3.45
CA TRP A 46 2.39 -1.84 2.54
C TRP A 46 3.65 -2.33 1.88
N ARG A 47 3.70 -3.61 1.58
CA ARG A 47 4.82 -4.15 0.85
C ARG A 47 4.78 -3.59 -0.56
N LYS A 48 5.93 -3.13 -1.03
CA LYS A 48 5.99 -2.57 -2.37
C LYS A 48 5.56 -3.59 -3.42
N SER A 49 5.97 -4.84 -3.23
CA SER A 49 5.60 -5.89 -4.19
C SER A 49 4.09 -6.10 -4.24
N ASP A 50 3.42 -6.00 -3.10
CA ASP A 50 1.97 -6.15 -3.07
C ASP A 50 1.29 -5.03 -3.83
N ILE A 51 1.77 -3.82 -3.67
CA ILE A 51 1.20 -2.67 -4.37
C ILE A 51 1.48 -2.78 -5.86
N ASP A 52 2.70 -3.18 -6.22
CA ASP A 52 3.04 -3.36 -7.63
C ASP A 52 2.14 -4.40 -8.29
N ASN A 53 1.90 -5.51 -7.61
CA ASN A 53 1.03 -6.55 -8.14
C ASN A 53 -0.39 -6.07 -8.28
N TRP A 54 -0.87 -5.32 -7.30
CA TRP A 54 -2.23 -4.80 -7.33
C TRP A 54 -2.40 -3.84 -8.51
N LEU A 55 -1.41 -2.98 -8.74
CA LEU A 55 -1.46 -2.04 -9.85
C LEU A 55 -1.42 -2.78 -11.18
N ALA A 56 -0.61 -3.82 -11.27
CA ALA A 56 -0.49 -4.59 -12.50
C ALA A 56 -1.82 -5.27 -12.85
N GLU A 57 -2.56 -5.69 -11.86
CA GLU A 57 -3.85 -6.34 -12.10
C GLU A 57 -4.92 -5.39 -12.59
N ARG A 58 -4.71 -4.10 -12.37
CA ARG A 58 -5.70 -3.11 -12.74
C ARG A 58 -5.48 -2.51 -14.12
N THR A 59 -4.37 -2.79 -14.73
CA THR A 59 -4.08 -2.22 -16.05
C THR A 59 -4.30 -3.21 -17.19
#